data_632ab1fcb6f565dd7f6184b9073350d2
#
_entry.id   632ab1fcb6f565dd7f6184b9073350d2
#
_cell.length_a   1.000
_cell.length_b   1.000
_cell.length_c   1.000
_cell.angle_alpha   90.00
_cell.angle_beta   90.00
_cell.angle_gamma   90.00
#
_symmetry.space_group_name_H-M   'P 1'
#
loop_
_entity.id
_entity.type
_entity.pdbx_description
1 polymer ?
#
loop_
_entity_poly.entity_id
_entity_poly.type
_entity_poly.pdbx_seq_one_letter_code
_entity_poly.pdbx_strand_id
1 'polypeptide(L)'
;MKLKFCGFRQLADVKKAKDLDIDAMGFIHFPKSKRFVDIQTIKQFTDIIPEDKEKVVILVNPEYKVIDSLIEETGITSIQLHGEETLSTISYIRQKNKDIKIIKALPAKDSASLLTAIEYYKYVIDQFIIDTPSQNYGGTGKVYDWKMLEVIRDIDYLIAGGINYENIQKIAQLSLQHSGYDIASGIETNNVKDKCKMESIIELVKGAN
;
A
#
# COMPACT_ATOMS: atom_id res chain seq x y z
N MET A 1 1.61 -6.73 13.99
CA MET A 1 1.79 -5.61 13.05
C MET A 1 1.10 -5.93 11.74
N LYS A 2 0.59 -4.92 11.01
CA LYS A 2 -0.06 -5.10 9.69
C LYS A 2 0.97 -5.39 8.58
N LEU A 3 0.64 -6.32 7.69
CA LEU A 3 1.42 -6.63 6.49
C LEU A 3 0.56 -6.43 5.24
N LYS A 4 0.92 -5.46 4.42
CA LYS A 4 0.35 -5.28 3.09
C LYS A 4 1.38 -5.73 2.05
N PHE A 5 1.04 -6.70 1.21
CA PHE A 5 1.83 -7.06 0.05
C PHE A 5 1.26 -6.42 -1.21
N CYS A 6 2.10 -5.74 -1.96
CA CYS A 6 1.68 -4.84 -3.03
C CYS A 6 2.26 -5.20 -4.40
N GLY A 7 1.57 -4.80 -5.47
CA GLY A 7 2.05 -4.92 -6.83
C GLY A 7 1.88 -6.31 -7.43
N PHE A 8 0.80 -7.01 -7.09
CA PHE A 8 0.41 -8.25 -7.78
C PHE A 8 -0.04 -7.95 -9.20
N ARG A 9 0.43 -8.76 -10.15
CA ARG A 9 0.16 -8.60 -11.60
C ARG A 9 -0.44 -9.82 -12.26
N GLN A 10 -0.29 -10.97 -11.64
CA GLN A 10 -0.68 -12.26 -12.20
C GLN A 10 -1.51 -13.05 -11.20
N LEU A 11 -2.52 -13.74 -11.70
CA LEU A 11 -3.38 -14.60 -10.87
C LEU A 11 -2.58 -15.68 -10.11
N ALA A 12 -1.51 -16.19 -10.74
CA ALA A 12 -0.61 -17.15 -10.10
C ALA A 12 0.06 -16.57 -8.84
N ASP A 13 0.44 -15.30 -8.85
CA ASP A 13 1.04 -14.63 -7.70
C ASP A 13 0.02 -14.36 -6.59
N VAL A 14 -1.21 -13.99 -6.96
CA VAL A 14 -2.32 -13.85 -6.01
C VAL A 14 -2.60 -15.19 -5.32
N LYS A 15 -2.64 -16.30 -6.07
CA LYS A 15 -2.84 -17.65 -5.52
C LYS A 15 -1.74 -18.08 -4.53
N LYS A 16 -0.48 -17.60 -4.70
CA LYS A 16 0.60 -17.86 -3.73
C LYS A 16 0.41 -17.16 -2.40
N ALA A 17 -0.25 -16.00 -2.41
CA ALA A 17 -0.33 -15.10 -1.26
C ALA A 17 -1.69 -15.07 -0.54
N LYS A 18 -2.78 -15.40 -1.23
CA LYS A 18 -4.15 -15.23 -0.71
C LYS A 18 -4.45 -15.96 0.61
N ASP A 19 -3.77 -17.09 0.84
CA ASP A 19 -3.96 -17.92 2.05
C ASP A 19 -2.85 -17.68 3.10
N LEU A 20 -1.90 -16.78 2.85
CA LEU A 20 -0.86 -16.40 3.81
C LEU A 20 -1.42 -15.44 4.87
N ASP A 21 -0.78 -15.39 6.04
CA ASP A 21 -1.14 -14.47 7.12
C ASP A 21 -0.68 -13.02 6.83
N ILE A 22 -1.37 -12.39 5.87
CA ILE A 22 -1.22 -10.98 5.51
C ILE A 22 -2.55 -10.26 5.65
N ASP A 23 -2.52 -8.96 5.86
CA ASP A 23 -3.73 -8.16 6.13
C ASP A 23 -4.29 -7.54 4.85
N ALA A 24 -3.44 -7.28 3.84
CA ALA A 24 -3.86 -6.60 2.62
C ALA A 24 -3.08 -7.02 1.37
N MET A 25 -3.74 -6.98 0.23
CA MET A 25 -3.15 -7.22 -1.10
C MET A 25 -3.38 -6.02 -2.02
N GLY A 26 -2.30 -5.52 -2.67
CA GLY A 26 -2.32 -4.30 -3.47
C GLY A 26 -2.17 -4.53 -4.97
N PHE A 27 -2.99 -3.82 -5.77
CA PHE A 27 -3.04 -3.87 -7.25
C PHE A 27 -2.88 -2.47 -7.81
N ILE A 28 -1.92 -2.27 -8.71
CA ILE A 28 -1.61 -0.93 -9.23
C ILE A 28 -2.38 -0.69 -10.53
N HIS A 29 -3.38 0.19 -10.48
CA HIS A 29 -4.09 0.65 -11.68
C HIS A 29 -3.59 2.04 -12.10
N PHE A 30 -2.36 2.07 -12.58
CA PHE A 30 -1.70 3.27 -13.11
C PHE A 30 -0.92 2.90 -14.36
N PRO A 31 -1.33 3.34 -15.57
CA PRO A 31 -0.76 2.88 -16.85
C PRO A 31 0.75 3.06 -17.02
N LYS A 32 1.35 4.05 -16.32
CA LYS A 32 2.80 4.27 -16.36
C LYS A 32 3.59 3.34 -15.43
N SER A 33 2.92 2.56 -14.60
CA SER A 33 3.57 1.61 -13.69
C SER A 33 3.98 0.33 -14.43
N LYS A 34 5.19 -0.17 -14.15
CA LYS A 34 5.61 -1.52 -14.59
C LYS A 34 4.77 -2.65 -13.98
N ARG A 35 3.99 -2.33 -12.94
CA ARG A 35 3.08 -3.26 -12.24
C ARG A 35 1.62 -2.95 -12.50
N PHE A 36 1.31 -2.28 -13.61
CA PHE A 36 -0.06 -1.97 -14.01
C PHE A 36 -0.89 -3.23 -14.19
N VAL A 37 -2.14 -3.19 -13.70
CA VAL A 37 -3.19 -4.17 -13.99
C VAL A 37 -4.48 -3.43 -14.35
N ASP A 38 -5.23 -3.96 -15.30
CA ASP A 38 -6.53 -3.42 -15.71
C ASP A 38 -7.66 -3.84 -14.75
N ILE A 39 -8.83 -3.23 -14.89
CA ILE A 39 -10.00 -3.44 -14.03
C ILE A 39 -10.46 -4.90 -14.07
N GLN A 40 -10.50 -5.53 -15.26
CA GLN A 40 -10.93 -6.91 -15.42
C GLN A 40 -9.98 -7.90 -14.70
N THR A 41 -8.68 -7.62 -14.76
CA THR A 41 -7.68 -8.39 -14.01
C THR A 41 -7.84 -8.18 -12.50
N ILE A 42 -8.09 -6.95 -12.05
CA ILE A 42 -8.36 -6.66 -10.63
C ILE A 42 -9.59 -7.42 -10.16
N LYS A 43 -10.68 -7.44 -10.95
CA LYS A 43 -11.88 -8.23 -10.65
C LYS A 43 -11.53 -9.70 -10.44
N GLN A 44 -10.80 -10.33 -11.36
CA GLN A 44 -10.38 -11.73 -11.21
C GLN A 44 -9.58 -11.99 -9.93
N PHE A 45 -8.77 -11.02 -9.50
CA PHE A 45 -7.99 -11.12 -8.27
C PHE A 45 -8.91 -11.02 -7.04
N THR A 46 -9.78 -10.02 -7.02
CA THR A 46 -10.69 -9.79 -5.89
C THR A 46 -11.70 -10.92 -5.69
N ASP A 47 -12.10 -11.61 -6.77
CA ASP A 47 -13.03 -12.75 -6.72
C ASP A 47 -12.46 -13.98 -5.97
N ILE A 48 -11.12 -14.12 -5.88
CA ILE A 48 -10.48 -15.28 -5.21
C ILE A 48 -9.81 -14.97 -3.89
N ILE A 49 -9.68 -13.68 -3.53
CA ILE A 49 -9.06 -13.25 -2.27
C ILE A 49 -10.11 -13.36 -1.16
N PRO A 50 -9.78 -14.00 -0.01
CA PRO A 50 -10.67 -14.10 1.14
C PRO A 50 -11.21 -12.75 1.63
N GLU A 51 -12.39 -12.75 2.25
CA GLU A 51 -13.06 -11.53 2.71
C GLU A 51 -12.36 -10.85 3.89
N ASP A 52 -11.62 -11.62 4.68
CA ASP A 52 -10.82 -11.13 5.80
C ASP A 52 -9.59 -10.31 5.39
N LYS A 53 -9.27 -10.30 4.08
CA LYS A 53 -8.13 -9.55 3.54
C LYS A 53 -8.57 -8.27 2.82
N GLU A 54 -7.88 -7.19 3.13
CA GLU A 54 -8.07 -5.91 2.45
C GLU A 54 -7.60 -5.98 1.00
N LYS A 55 -8.48 -5.62 0.05
CA LYS A 55 -8.26 -5.64 -1.40
C LYS A 55 -8.04 -4.21 -1.88
N VAL A 56 -6.77 -3.82 -2.03
CA VAL A 56 -6.37 -2.43 -2.20
C VAL A 56 -6.05 -2.13 -3.66
N VAL A 57 -6.76 -1.21 -4.31
CA VAL A 57 -6.33 -0.65 -5.60
C VAL A 57 -5.51 0.62 -5.38
N ILE A 58 -4.39 0.74 -6.08
CA ILE A 58 -3.50 1.90 -6.04
C ILE A 58 -3.74 2.75 -7.29
N LEU A 59 -4.06 4.02 -7.08
CA LEU A 59 -4.37 5.01 -8.10
C LEU A 59 -3.44 6.22 -8.00
N VAL A 60 -3.19 6.89 -9.13
CA VAL A 60 -2.42 8.15 -9.19
C VAL A 60 -3.23 9.15 -9.99
N ASN A 61 -3.76 10.17 -9.31
CA ASN A 61 -4.60 11.23 -9.89
C ASN A 61 -5.71 10.67 -10.82
N PRO A 62 -6.58 9.77 -10.33
CA PRO A 62 -7.56 9.09 -11.16
C PRO A 62 -8.66 10.03 -11.65
N GLU A 63 -9.18 9.78 -12.84
CA GLU A 63 -10.46 10.32 -13.27
C GLU A 63 -11.60 9.66 -12.49
N TYR A 64 -12.69 10.39 -12.22
CA TYR A 64 -13.83 9.89 -11.42
C TYR A 64 -14.47 8.64 -12.03
N LYS A 65 -14.56 8.57 -13.36
CA LYS A 65 -15.07 7.37 -14.05
C LYS A 65 -14.27 6.10 -13.75
N VAL A 66 -12.94 6.21 -13.50
CA VAL A 66 -12.09 5.07 -13.13
C VAL A 66 -12.42 4.61 -11.71
N ILE A 67 -12.67 5.56 -10.80
CA ILE A 67 -13.11 5.27 -9.44
C ILE A 67 -14.45 4.54 -9.47
N ASP A 68 -15.40 5.03 -10.27
CA ASP A 68 -16.73 4.42 -10.43
C ASP A 68 -16.62 2.98 -10.91
N SER A 69 -15.92 2.74 -12.04
CA SER A 69 -15.75 1.38 -12.57
C SER A 69 -15.09 0.44 -11.57
N LEU A 70 -14.07 0.88 -10.83
CA LEU A 70 -13.43 0.04 -9.82
C LEU A 70 -14.36 -0.34 -8.69
N ILE A 71 -15.16 0.60 -8.19
CA ILE A 71 -16.12 0.35 -7.10
C ILE A 71 -17.27 -0.55 -7.58
N GLU A 72 -17.77 -0.35 -8.80
CA GLU A 72 -18.95 -1.03 -9.32
C GLU A 72 -18.63 -2.43 -9.88
N GLU A 73 -17.45 -2.60 -10.51
CA GLU A 73 -17.12 -3.82 -11.25
C GLU A 73 -16.23 -4.80 -10.48
N THR A 74 -15.61 -4.36 -9.37
CA THR A 74 -14.64 -5.19 -8.64
C THR A 74 -15.02 -5.34 -7.16
N GLY A 75 -14.39 -6.28 -6.47
CA GLY A 75 -14.58 -6.50 -5.04
C GLY A 75 -13.52 -5.77 -4.19
N ILE A 76 -13.02 -4.59 -4.62
CA ILE A 76 -12.07 -3.83 -3.81
C ILE A 76 -12.71 -3.34 -2.52
N THR A 77 -11.93 -3.31 -1.44
CA THR A 77 -12.35 -2.79 -0.14
C THR A 77 -11.64 -1.47 0.21
N SER A 78 -10.58 -1.15 -0.53
CA SER A 78 -9.75 0.02 -0.24
C SER A 78 -9.19 0.66 -1.50
N ILE A 79 -9.10 1.99 -1.49
CA ILE A 79 -8.44 2.79 -2.52
C ILE A 79 -7.23 3.49 -1.89
N GLN A 80 -6.04 3.23 -2.45
CA GLN A 80 -4.81 3.94 -2.09
C GLN A 80 -4.54 5.05 -3.11
N LEU A 81 -4.57 6.28 -2.67
CA LEU A 81 -4.26 7.48 -3.44
C LEU A 81 -2.76 7.79 -3.34
N HIS A 82 -2.04 7.71 -4.46
CA HIS A 82 -0.57 7.78 -4.49
C HIS A 82 -0.05 8.97 -5.32
N GLY A 83 -0.93 9.87 -5.71
CA GLY A 83 -0.62 11.11 -6.45
C GLY A 83 -0.80 12.36 -5.59
N GLU A 84 -1.22 13.45 -6.23
CA GLU A 84 -1.52 14.75 -5.60
C GLU A 84 -3.04 14.98 -5.54
N GLU A 85 -3.79 13.95 -5.13
CA GLU A 85 -5.25 13.98 -5.09
C GLU A 85 -5.75 15.00 -4.07
N THR A 86 -6.75 15.77 -4.47
CA THR A 86 -7.37 16.81 -3.65
C THR A 86 -8.43 16.25 -2.70
N LEU A 87 -8.85 17.05 -1.74
CA LEU A 87 -9.97 16.71 -0.83
C LEU A 87 -11.28 16.43 -1.59
N SER A 88 -11.47 17.03 -2.78
CA SER A 88 -12.64 16.76 -3.63
C SER A 88 -12.64 15.32 -4.16
N THR A 89 -11.49 14.77 -4.52
CA THR A 89 -11.37 13.35 -4.92
C THR A 89 -11.73 12.42 -3.76
N ILE A 90 -11.24 12.73 -2.56
CA ILE A 90 -11.55 11.95 -1.35
C ILE A 90 -13.04 12.02 -1.03
N SER A 91 -13.63 13.23 -1.06
CA SER A 91 -15.06 13.43 -0.85
C SER A 91 -15.90 12.67 -1.88
N TYR A 92 -15.48 12.66 -3.14
CA TYR A 92 -16.15 11.90 -4.20
C TYR A 92 -16.17 10.39 -3.90
N ILE A 93 -15.04 9.80 -3.51
CA ILE A 93 -14.97 8.37 -3.14
C ILE A 93 -15.93 8.07 -1.98
N ARG A 94 -15.94 8.90 -0.93
CA ARG A 94 -16.84 8.74 0.22
C ARG A 94 -18.33 8.83 -0.15
N GLN A 95 -18.68 9.70 -1.08
CA GLN A 95 -20.06 9.82 -1.59
C GLN A 95 -20.49 8.60 -2.40
N LYS A 96 -19.56 8.00 -3.18
CA LYS A 96 -19.84 6.81 -3.98
C LYS A 96 -19.98 5.56 -3.11
N ASN A 97 -19.09 5.36 -2.17
CA ASN A 97 -19.15 4.25 -1.23
C ASN A 97 -18.47 4.62 0.09
N LYS A 98 -19.27 4.78 1.14
CA LYS A 98 -18.79 5.15 2.48
C LYS A 98 -17.94 4.07 3.15
N ASP A 99 -18.09 2.80 2.74
CA ASP A 99 -17.42 1.65 3.34
C ASP A 99 -16.04 1.39 2.72
N ILE A 100 -15.72 2.02 1.59
CA ILE A 100 -14.38 1.97 0.99
C ILE A 100 -13.38 2.69 1.91
N LYS A 101 -12.36 1.98 2.33
CA LYS A 101 -11.24 2.56 3.07
C LYS A 101 -10.35 3.39 2.14
N ILE A 102 -10.01 4.60 2.56
CA ILE A 102 -9.14 5.50 1.80
C ILE A 102 -7.77 5.57 2.45
N ILE A 103 -6.76 5.16 1.71
CA ILE A 103 -5.35 5.17 2.12
C ILE A 103 -4.65 6.29 1.36
N LYS A 104 -3.87 7.14 2.04
CA LYS A 104 -3.06 8.16 1.37
C LYS A 104 -1.59 7.81 1.45
N ALA A 105 -0.95 7.62 0.31
CA ALA A 105 0.50 7.50 0.23
C ALA A 105 1.15 8.89 0.20
N LEU A 106 2.15 9.10 1.05
CA LEU A 106 2.92 10.33 1.17
C LEU A 106 4.41 10.05 0.97
N PRO A 107 5.13 10.90 0.22
CA PRO A 107 6.56 10.75 0.04
C PRO A 107 7.34 11.25 1.27
N ALA A 108 8.28 10.44 1.77
CA ALA A 108 9.21 10.78 2.84
C ALA A 108 10.35 11.70 2.33
N LYS A 109 10.03 12.95 1.98
CA LYS A 109 11.02 13.92 1.47
C LYS A 109 11.84 14.54 2.62
N ASP A 110 11.13 15.13 3.56
CA ASP A 110 11.65 15.71 4.80
C ASP A 110 10.54 15.73 5.86
N SER A 111 10.91 15.83 7.13
CA SER A 111 9.96 15.75 8.24
C SER A 111 8.92 16.88 8.22
N ALA A 112 9.29 18.09 7.83
CA ALA A 112 8.39 19.25 7.86
C ALA A 112 7.31 19.15 6.80
N SER A 113 7.69 18.84 5.55
CA SER A 113 6.73 18.62 4.45
C SER A 113 5.82 17.41 4.71
N LEU A 114 6.37 16.34 5.31
CA LEU A 114 5.59 15.15 5.67
C LEU A 114 4.54 15.47 6.73
N LEU A 115 4.90 16.17 7.82
CA LEU A 115 3.95 16.57 8.85
C LEU A 115 2.86 17.51 8.30
N THR A 116 3.22 18.44 7.42
CA THR A 116 2.26 19.32 6.74
C THR A 116 1.25 18.52 5.91
N ALA A 117 1.72 17.53 5.17
CA ALA A 117 0.85 16.66 4.36
C ALA A 117 -0.04 15.77 5.25
N ILE A 118 0.49 15.20 6.33
CA ILE A 118 -0.29 14.45 7.31
C ILE A 118 -1.42 15.33 7.88
N GLU A 119 -1.09 16.53 8.32
CA GLU A 119 -2.06 17.47 8.90
C GLU A 119 -3.19 17.82 7.92
N TYR A 120 -2.86 17.94 6.64
CA TYR A 120 -3.82 18.24 5.59
C TYR A 120 -4.85 17.11 5.35
N TYR A 121 -4.42 15.84 5.48
CA TYR A 121 -5.26 14.68 5.14
C TYR A 121 -5.84 13.93 6.34
N LYS A 122 -5.29 14.05 7.55
CA LYS A 122 -5.56 13.15 8.69
C LYS A 122 -7.02 13.00 9.12
N TYR A 123 -7.90 13.98 8.80
CA TYR A 123 -9.30 13.93 9.18
C TYR A 123 -10.22 13.34 8.09
N VAL A 124 -9.69 13.05 6.92
CA VAL A 124 -10.49 12.63 5.76
C VAL A 124 -10.09 11.28 5.18
N ILE A 125 -8.99 10.70 5.65
CA ILE A 125 -8.52 9.39 5.24
C ILE A 125 -8.44 8.42 6.44
N ASP A 126 -8.31 7.12 6.16
CA ASP A 126 -8.32 6.09 7.19
C ASP A 126 -6.91 5.61 7.59
N GLN A 127 -5.94 5.68 6.67
CA GLN A 127 -4.58 5.23 6.92
C GLN A 127 -3.58 5.94 6.01
N PHE A 128 -2.37 6.16 6.50
CA PHE A 128 -1.25 6.62 5.68
C PHE A 128 -0.34 5.47 5.25
N ILE A 129 0.33 5.65 4.11
CA ILE A 129 1.53 4.91 3.72
C ILE A 129 2.63 5.94 3.49
N ILE A 130 3.78 5.76 4.15
CA ILE A 130 4.94 6.64 3.97
C ILE A 130 5.95 5.91 3.08
N ASP A 131 6.16 6.45 1.88
CA ASP A 131 6.96 5.80 0.84
C ASP A 131 8.23 6.61 0.50
N THR A 132 9.21 5.94 -0.07
CA THR A 132 10.44 6.59 -0.58
C THR A 132 10.08 7.63 -1.64
N PRO A 133 10.65 8.85 -1.58
CA PRO A 133 10.48 9.84 -2.62
C PRO A 133 10.94 9.29 -3.98
N SER A 134 10.06 9.27 -4.96
CA SER A 134 10.37 8.75 -6.29
C SER A 134 9.69 9.60 -7.36
N GLN A 135 10.43 9.96 -8.40
CA GLN A 135 9.86 10.64 -9.58
C GLN A 135 8.94 9.69 -10.39
N ASN A 136 9.01 8.37 -10.19
CA ASN A 136 8.35 7.33 -10.99
C ASN A 136 7.34 6.50 -10.19
N TYR A 137 6.77 7.01 -9.10
CA TYR A 137 5.73 6.36 -8.30
C TYR A 137 6.00 4.88 -7.99
N GLY A 138 6.85 4.63 -6.97
CA GLY A 138 7.03 3.32 -6.34
C GLY A 138 8.05 2.37 -6.99
N GLY A 139 8.54 1.41 -6.19
CA GLY A 139 9.28 0.24 -6.67
C GLY A 139 10.74 0.47 -7.07
N THR A 140 11.39 1.54 -6.65
CA THR A 140 12.80 1.84 -6.99
C THR A 140 13.82 1.04 -6.17
N GLY A 141 13.40 0.36 -5.08
CA GLY A 141 14.29 -0.35 -4.16
C GLY A 141 15.19 0.57 -3.32
N LYS A 142 15.11 1.89 -3.51
CA LYS A 142 15.85 2.85 -2.69
C LYS A 142 15.17 3.02 -1.34
N VAL A 143 15.98 3.30 -0.32
CA VAL A 143 15.52 3.58 1.05
C VAL A 143 15.77 5.06 1.36
N TYR A 144 15.00 5.60 2.30
CA TYR A 144 15.22 6.91 2.91
C TYR A 144 15.67 6.73 4.37
N ASP A 145 16.05 7.80 5.03
CA ASP A 145 16.37 7.74 6.45
C ASP A 145 15.08 7.60 7.28
N TRP A 146 14.78 6.38 7.71
CA TRP A 146 13.57 6.09 8.51
C TRP A 146 13.50 6.82 9.84
N LYS A 147 14.63 7.34 10.39
CA LYS A 147 14.62 8.15 11.61
C LYS A 147 13.76 9.41 11.47
N MET A 148 13.61 9.94 10.26
CA MET A 148 12.71 11.07 10.01
C MET A 148 11.27 10.81 10.42
N LEU A 149 10.86 9.54 10.55
CA LEU A 149 9.50 9.15 10.96
C LEU A 149 9.31 9.22 12.49
N GLU A 150 10.37 9.41 13.28
CA GLU A 150 10.29 9.54 14.74
C GLU A 150 9.45 10.76 15.19
N VAL A 151 9.21 11.71 14.28
CA VAL A 151 8.35 12.88 14.55
C VAL A 151 6.86 12.58 14.43
N ILE A 152 6.47 11.46 13.82
CA ILE A 152 5.07 11.08 13.62
C ILE A 152 4.54 10.45 14.91
N ARG A 153 3.42 10.99 15.43
CA ARG A 153 2.74 10.50 16.63
C ARG A 153 1.24 10.42 16.38
N ASP A 154 0.59 9.44 16.99
CA ASP A 154 -0.87 9.29 17.02
C ASP A 154 -1.54 9.20 15.63
N ILE A 155 -0.81 8.62 14.65
CA ILE A 155 -1.26 8.42 13.27
C ILE A 155 -1.07 6.95 12.88
N ASP A 156 -2.10 6.33 12.29
CA ASP A 156 -1.99 4.99 11.70
C ASP A 156 -1.27 5.08 10.35
N TYR A 157 -0.04 4.53 10.27
CA TYR A 157 0.70 4.49 9.02
C TYR A 157 1.49 3.20 8.83
N LEU A 158 1.64 2.80 7.57
CA LEU A 158 2.55 1.75 7.14
C LEU A 158 3.82 2.37 6.56
N ILE A 159 4.96 1.72 6.81
CA ILE A 159 6.23 2.09 6.18
C ILE A 159 6.34 1.36 4.84
N ALA A 160 6.63 2.10 3.77
CA ALA A 160 6.88 1.61 2.43
C ALA A 160 8.26 2.07 1.91
N GLY A 161 8.59 1.67 0.68
CA GLY A 161 9.83 2.08 0.02
C GLY A 161 11.05 1.26 0.43
N GLY A 162 11.45 0.31 -0.43
CA GLY A 162 12.62 -0.53 -0.21
C GLY A 162 12.50 -1.51 0.96
N ILE A 163 11.29 -1.78 1.43
CA ILE A 163 11.07 -2.71 2.55
C ILE A 163 11.36 -4.14 2.08
N ASN A 164 12.21 -4.82 2.84
CA ASN A 164 12.60 -6.22 2.70
C ASN A 164 12.96 -6.79 4.08
N TYR A 165 13.35 -8.05 4.15
CA TYR A 165 13.65 -8.74 5.40
C TYR A 165 14.70 -7.99 6.24
N GLU A 166 15.84 -7.61 5.65
CA GLU A 166 16.95 -6.92 6.32
C GLU A 166 16.58 -5.51 6.77
N ASN A 167 15.78 -4.81 5.98
CA ASN A 167 15.37 -3.46 6.30
C ASN A 167 14.31 -3.43 7.42
N ILE A 168 13.44 -4.42 7.50
CA ILE A 168 12.52 -4.58 8.64
C ILE A 168 13.30 -4.75 9.95
N GLN A 169 14.37 -5.55 9.96
CA GLN A 169 15.22 -5.70 11.14
C GLN A 169 15.90 -4.38 11.56
N LYS A 170 16.32 -3.55 10.61
CA LYS A 170 16.89 -2.22 10.90
C LYS A 170 15.83 -1.26 11.45
N ILE A 171 14.63 -1.25 10.86
CA ILE A 171 13.51 -0.41 11.30
C ILE A 171 13.08 -0.80 12.73
N ALA A 172 13.09 -2.08 13.06
CA ALA A 172 12.74 -2.57 14.40
C ALA A 172 13.70 -2.07 15.51
N GLN A 173 14.90 -1.57 15.16
CA GLN A 173 15.83 -0.95 16.12
C GLN A 173 15.49 0.55 16.38
N LEU A 174 14.53 1.12 15.63
CA LEU A 174 14.10 2.51 15.77
C LEU A 174 12.83 2.59 16.62
N SER A 175 12.66 3.69 17.35
CA SER A 175 11.48 3.94 18.18
C SER A 175 10.32 4.55 17.36
N LEU A 176 9.88 3.86 16.29
CA LEU A 176 8.82 4.32 15.42
C LEU A 176 7.46 3.82 15.89
N GLN A 177 6.43 4.67 15.76
CA GLN A 177 5.03 4.34 16.09
C GLN A 177 4.23 3.94 14.84
N HIS A 178 4.81 3.08 13.98
CA HIS A 178 4.11 2.60 12.79
C HIS A 178 3.27 1.35 13.09
N SER A 179 2.22 1.13 12.31
CA SER A 179 1.32 -0.02 12.46
C SER A 179 1.74 -1.25 11.63
N GLY A 180 2.68 -1.09 10.70
CA GLY A 180 3.17 -2.20 9.87
C GLY A 180 3.92 -1.76 8.62
N TYR A 181 3.93 -2.64 7.62
CA TYR A 181 4.73 -2.47 6.40
C TYR A 181 3.90 -2.67 5.12
N ASP A 182 4.22 -1.89 4.08
CA ASP A 182 3.76 -2.10 2.69
C ASP A 182 4.93 -2.52 1.82
N ILE A 183 4.88 -3.73 1.24
CA ILE A 183 6.02 -4.37 0.62
C ILE A 183 5.68 -4.79 -0.81
N ALA A 184 6.46 -4.29 -1.78
CA ALA A 184 6.31 -4.64 -3.18
C ALA A 184 7.51 -5.45 -3.71
N SER A 185 8.65 -4.81 -3.93
CA SER A 185 9.85 -5.46 -4.50
C SER A 185 10.55 -6.40 -3.54
N GLY A 186 10.47 -6.16 -2.23
CA GLY A 186 11.14 -7.00 -1.21
C GLY A 186 10.59 -8.43 -1.12
N ILE A 187 9.42 -8.70 -1.73
CA ILE A 187 8.83 -10.02 -1.85
C ILE A 187 8.87 -10.56 -3.29
N GLU A 188 9.78 -10.04 -4.13
CA GLU A 188 9.93 -10.46 -5.53
C GLU A 188 11.29 -11.08 -5.78
N THR A 189 11.32 -12.09 -6.69
CA THR A 189 12.50 -12.60 -7.35
C THR A 189 12.26 -12.53 -8.85
N ASN A 190 13.13 -11.84 -9.60
CA ASN A 190 12.97 -11.61 -11.04
C ASN A 190 11.59 -10.99 -11.41
N ASN A 191 11.14 -10.02 -10.62
CA ASN A 191 9.83 -9.33 -10.74
C ASN A 191 8.60 -10.25 -10.63
N VAL A 192 8.72 -11.43 -10.04
CA VAL A 192 7.63 -12.36 -9.73
C VAL A 192 7.54 -12.49 -8.19
N LYS A 193 6.35 -12.59 -7.64
CA LYS A 193 6.16 -12.78 -6.21
C LYS A 193 6.75 -14.11 -5.75
N ASP A 194 7.63 -14.03 -4.77
CA ASP A 194 8.39 -15.15 -4.21
C ASP A 194 7.76 -15.59 -2.89
N LYS A 195 7.24 -16.83 -2.87
CA LYS A 195 6.54 -17.36 -1.70
C LYS A 195 7.45 -17.47 -0.48
N CYS A 196 8.69 -17.92 -0.66
CA CYS A 196 9.64 -18.06 0.45
C CYS A 196 9.97 -16.69 1.09
N LYS A 197 10.13 -15.65 0.29
CA LYS A 197 10.33 -14.28 0.80
C LYS A 197 9.10 -13.76 1.55
N MET A 198 7.90 -14.03 1.03
CA MET A 198 6.65 -13.65 1.71
C MET A 198 6.55 -14.35 3.07
N GLU A 199 6.76 -15.66 3.12
CA GLU A 199 6.71 -16.45 4.37
C GLU A 199 7.77 -16.01 5.37
N SER A 200 9.01 -15.75 4.94
CA SER A 200 10.08 -15.25 5.82
C SER A 200 9.75 -13.88 6.44
N ILE A 201 9.11 -12.99 5.68
CA ILE A 201 8.68 -11.68 6.20
C ILE A 201 7.52 -11.83 7.19
N ILE A 202 6.57 -12.72 6.90
CA ILE A 202 5.46 -13.01 7.83
C ILE A 202 6.01 -13.54 9.15
N GLU A 203 6.91 -14.51 9.11
CA GLU A 203 7.57 -15.05 10.31
C GLU A 203 8.29 -13.97 11.09
N LEU A 204 9.04 -13.08 10.43
CA LEU A 204 9.75 -11.99 11.07
C LEU A 204 8.82 -10.99 11.77
N VAL A 205 7.66 -10.68 11.16
CA VAL A 205 6.78 -9.59 11.62
C VAL A 205 5.66 -10.09 12.55
N LYS A 206 5.15 -11.30 12.33
CA LYS A 206 4.01 -11.89 13.04
C LYS A 206 4.39 -13.11 13.90
N GLY A 207 5.49 -13.78 13.60
CA GLY A 207 5.95 -14.98 14.32
C GLY A 207 6.66 -14.72 15.65
N ALA A 208 6.94 -13.47 15.98
CA ALA A 208 7.62 -13.07 17.22
C ALA A 208 6.64 -12.85 18.41
N ASN A 209 5.70 -13.78 18.61
CA ASN A 209 4.83 -13.82 19.81
C ASN A 209 5.33 -14.85 20.81
#